data_aae116302bd8ca57e3df100e2bc4d771
#
_entry.id   aae116302bd8ca57e3df100e2bc4d771
#
_cell.length_a   1.000
_cell.length_b   1.000
_cell.length_c   1.000
_cell.angle_alpha   90.00
_cell.angle_beta   90.00
_cell.angle_gamma   90.00
#
_symmetry.space_group_name_H-M   'P 1'
#
loop_
_entity.id
_entity.type
_entity.pdbx_description
1 polymer ?
#
loop_
_entity_poly.entity_id
_entity_poly.type
_entity_poly.pdbx_seq_one_letter_code
_entity_poly.pdbx_strand_id
1 'polypeptide(L)'
;MSTILECKDLTYSYGKKTALDKVSLNLESGKIVGLFGPNGSGKTTLIKLITGMIHDENNMIKVCGEEIGEKTKAVVSYSPDRVAFKRDRKVNDLLDMYELMYEDFDRKLAEENLKKLNIEKEDYIGKLSKGNAEKVQILLTMSRKAGLYILDEPFNGVDPVARESIIKIMLGCVPEDSSLLISTHQIGDVEQILDEAVFIKEGKILFHRSVDEIREETGRSLAETYMEEFR
;
A
#
# COMPACT_ATOMS: atom_id res chain seq x y z
N MET A 1 -17.28 13.22 0.92
CA MET A 1 -16.17 12.32 1.25
C MET A 1 -15.11 13.17 1.93
N SER A 2 -14.36 12.63 2.88
CA SER A 2 -13.30 13.37 3.56
C SER A 2 -11.94 13.05 2.90
N THR A 3 -11.02 14.01 2.92
CA THR A 3 -9.66 13.79 2.43
C THR A 3 -8.90 12.91 3.42
N ILE A 4 -8.36 11.78 2.94
CA ILE A 4 -7.55 10.86 3.76
C ILE A 4 -6.06 11.16 3.66
N LEU A 5 -5.58 11.57 2.48
CA LEU A 5 -4.19 11.95 2.22
C LEU A 5 -4.15 13.23 1.41
N GLU A 6 -3.36 14.19 1.86
CA GLU A 6 -3.06 15.43 1.13
C GLU A 6 -1.54 15.60 1.04
N CYS A 7 -1.02 15.76 -0.19
CA CYS A 7 0.34 16.18 -0.46
C CYS A 7 0.27 17.46 -1.30
N LYS A 8 1.05 18.50 -0.92
CA LYS A 8 0.98 19.80 -1.58
C LYS A 8 2.37 20.30 -1.97
N ASP A 9 2.64 20.32 -3.28
CA ASP A 9 3.91 20.75 -3.88
C ASP A 9 5.15 20.06 -3.24
N LEU A 10 4.99 18.79 -2.86
CA LEU A 10 6.00 18.01 -2.15
C LEU A 10 7.24 17.81 -3.01
N THR A 11 8.37 18.30 -2.56
CA THR A 11 9.69 18.10 -3.19
C THR A 11 10.62 17.43 -2.20
N TYR A 12 11.24 16.32 -2.62
CA TYR A 12 12.17 15.59 -1.76
C TYR A 12 13.40 15.13 -2.54
N SER A 13 14.58 15.24 -1.93
CA SER A 13 15.86 14.89 -2.53
C SER A 13 16.73 14.04 -1.61
N TYR A 14 17.36 13.01 -2.14
CA TYR A 14 18.45 12.30 -1.49
C TYR A 14 19.78 12.94 -1.90
N GLY A 15 20.28 13.84 -1.06
CA GLY A 15 21.46 14.64 -1.38
C GLY A 15 21.22 15.49 -2.65
N LYS A 16 21.95 15.20 -3.74
CA LYS A 16 21.81 15.92 -5.01
C LYS A 16 20.75 15.36 -5.97
N LYS A 17 20.18 14.17 -5.65
CA LYS A 17 19.21 13.51 -6.52
C LYS A 17 17.79 13.82 -6.05
N THR A 18 17.04 14.58 -6.83
CA THR A 18 15.62 14.82 -6.61
C THR A 18 14.85 13.52 -6.89
N ALA A 19 14.11 13.05 -5.89
CA ALA A 19 13.29 11.86 -5.95
C ALA A 19 11.80 12.18 -6.14
N LEU A 20 11.34 13.33 -5.63
CA LEU A 20 10.00 13.89 -5.87
C LEU A 20 10.17 15.37 -6.20
N ASP A 21 9.42 15.84 -7.19
CA ASP A 21 9.48 17.22 -7.69
C ASP A 21 8.06 17.79 -7.80
N LYS A 22 7.65 18.62 -6.83
CA LYS A 22 6.36 19.31 -6.74
C LYS A 22 5.17 18.35 -6.87
N VAL A 23 5.22 17.22 -6.16
CA VAL A 23 4.13 16.25 -6.11
C VAL A 23 2.96 16.84 -5.35
N SER A 24 1.83 16.96 -6.03
CA SER A 24 0.53 17.29 -5.41
C SER A 24 -0.42 16.12 -5.63
N LEU A 25 -0.97 15.57 -4.54
CA LEU A 25 -1.85 14.42 -4.54
C LEU A 25 -2.89 14.58 -3.43
N ASN A 26 -4.14 14.36 -3.76
CA ASN A 26 -5.24 14.38 -2.81
C ASN A 26 -6.07 13.11 -2.97
N LEU A 27 -6.12 12.27 -1.93
CA LEU A 27 -6.93 11.05 -1.92
C LEU A 27 -8.13 11.22 -1.01
N GLU A 28 -9.29 10.79 -1.48
CA GLU A 28 -10.52 10.76 -0.70
C GLU A 28 -10.63 9.43 0.06
N SER A 29 -11.36 9.45 1.20
CA SER A 29 -11.63 8.24 1.99
C SER A 29 -12.57 7.28 1.24
N GLY A 30 -12.46 5.97 1.52
CA GLY A 30 -13.29 4.93 0.92
C GLY A 30 -12.88 4.54 -0.49
N LYS A 31 -11.62 4.81 -0.90
CA LYS A 31 -11.13 4.52 -2.24
C LYS A 31 -9.98 3.52 -2.24
N ILE A 32 -9.96 2.66 -3.26
CA ILE A 32 -8.80 1.82 -3.60
C ILE A 32 -8.04 2.50 -4.74
N VAL A 33 -6.82 2.95 -4.44
CA VAL A 33 -6.03 3.77 -5.35
C VAL A 33 -4.75 3.03 -5.76
N GLY A 34 -4.51 2.94 -7.06
CA GLY A 34 -3.26 2.40 -7.60
C GLY A 34 -2.23 3.50 -7.83
N LEU A 35 -1.01 3.35 -7.29
CA LEU A 35 0.13 4.22 -7.55
C LEU A 35 1.10 3.52 -8.52
N PHE A 36 1.13 3.96 -9.76
CA PHE A 36 1.85 3.32 -10.85
C PHE A 36 3.02 4.13 -11.37
N GLY A 37 4.07 3.44 -11.75
CA GLY A 37 5.25 4.04 -12.35
C GLY A 37 6.42 3.06 -12.41
N PRO A 38 7.42 3.30 -13.26
CA PRO A 38 8.59 2.44 -13.35
C PRO A 38 9.42 2.45 -12.06
N ASN A 39 10.36 1.52 -11.98
CA ASN A 39 11.31 1.50 -10.86
C ASN A 39 12.12 2.81 -10.83
N GLY A 40 12.23 3.41 -9.65
CA GLY A 40 12.91 4.68 -9.46
C GLY A 40 12.08 5.93 -9.80
N SER A 41 10.78 5.80 -10.11
CA SER A 41 9.90 6.94 -10.39
C SER A 41 9.53 7.79 -9.17
N GLY A 42 9.79 7.30 -7.93
CA GLY A 42 9.49 8.01 -6.70
C GLY A 42 8.42 7.36 -5.81
N LYS A 43 7.73 6.27 -6.23
CA LYS A 43 6.66 5.60 -5.46
C LYS A 43 7.05 5.30 -4.01
N THR A 44 8.11 4.52 -3.82
CA THR A 44 8.58 4.15 -2.46
C THR A 44 9.05 5.36 -1.65
N THR A 45 9.58 6.41 -2.30
CA THR A 45 9.95 7.65 -1.61
C THR A 45 8.69 8.38 -1.10
N LEU A 46 7.66 8.49 -1.93
CA LEU A 46 6.37 9.07 -1.54
C LEU A 46 5.75 8.28 -0.38
N ILE A 47 5.72 6.95 -0.47
CA ILE A 47 5.21 6.07 0.59
C ILE A 47 5.99 6.26 1.89
N LYS A 48 7.32 6.31 1.84
CA LYS A 48 8.15 6.53 3.05
C LYS A 48 7.90 7.87 3.72
N LEU A 49 7.61 8.90 2.96
CA LEU A 49 7.22 10.21 3.50
C LEU A 49 5.84 10.15 4.15
N ILE A 50 4.84 9.55 3.49
CA ILE A 50 3.48 9.38 4.03
C ILE A 50 3.49 8.56 5.33
N THR A 51 4.31 7.52 5.39
CA THR A 51 4.43 6.66 6.59
C THR A 51 5.32 7.25 7.69
N GLY A 52 5.99 8.38 7.43
CA GLY A 52 6.92 9.01 8.35
C GLY A 52 8.22 8.22 8.58
N MET A 53 8.58 7.31 7.66
CA MET A 53 9.87 6.60 7.68
C MET A 53 11.04 7.53 7.29
N ILE A 54 10.78 8.52 6.47
CA ILE A 54 11.65 9.64 6.18
C ILE A 54 10.90 10.93 6.47
N HIS A 55 11.63 11.94 6.92
CA HIS A 55 11.02 13.19 7.37
C HIS A 55 10.82 14.16 6.20
N ASP A 56 9.65 14.79 6.15
CA ASP A 56 9.36 15.94 5.31
C ASP A 56 9.59 17.22 6.13
N GLU A 57 10.70 17.91 5.87
CA GLU A 57 11.09 19.12 6.61
C GLU A 57 10.08 20.28 6.45
N ASN A 58 9.26 20.25 5.41
CA ASN A 58 8.32 21.31 5.09
C ASN A 58 6.86 21.00 5.48
N ASN A 59 6.59 19.83 6.06
CA ASN A 59 5.25 19.38 6.47
C ASN A 59 4.20 19.50 5.34
N MET A 60 4.60 19.10 4.12
CA MET A 60 3.75 19.20 2.93
C MET A 60 2.77 18.03 2.80
N ILE A 61 2.77 17.11 3.77
CA ILE A 61 1.93 15.91 3.79
C ILE A 61 1.03 15.92 5.01
N LYS A 62 -0.26 15.63 4.79
CA LYS A 62 -1.23 15.39 5.86
C LYS A 62 -1.96 14.08 5.63
N VAL A 63 -2.21 13.34 6.70
CA VAL A 63 -3.07 12.15 6.71
C VAL A 63 -4.19 12.39 7.71
N CYS A 64 -5.45 12.21 7.28
CA CYS A 64 -6.64 12.56 8.09
C CYS A 64 -6.60 14.00 8.62
N GLY A 65 -6.02 14.95 7.84
CA GLY A 65 -5.87 16.36 8.25
C GLY A 65 -4.73 16.65 9.22
N GLU A 66 -4.03 15.62 9.74
CA GLU A 66 -2.91 15.74 10.67
C GLU A 66 -1.56 15.69 9.94
N GLU A 67 -0.58 16.47 10.38
CA GLU A 67 0.80 16.39 9.91
C GLU A 67 1.43 15.04 10.29
N ILE A 68 2.40 14.58 9.49
CA ILE A 68 3.05 13.28 9.71
C ILE A 68 3.72 13.23 11.08
N GLY A 69 3.27 12.28 11.91
CA GLY A 69 3.72 12.13 13.28
C GLY A 69 3.10 10.92 13.99
N GLU A 70 3.03 10.98 15.30
CA GLU A 70 2.51 9.89 16.13
C GLU A 70 1.03 9.58 15.82
N LYS A 71 0.20 10.62 15.67
CA LYS A 71 -1.23 10.45 15.34
C LYS A 71 -1.44 9.78 14.00
N THR A 72 -0.67 10.14 12.97
CA THR A 72 -0.80 9.54 11.65
C THR A 72 -0.31 8.10 11.63
N LYS A 73 0.71 7.74 12.43
CA LYS A 73 1.17 6.35 12.58
C LYS A 73 0.11 5.44 13.22
N ALA A 74 -0.76 5.99 14.05
CA ALA A 74 -1.88 5.24 14.62
C ALA A 74 -2.93 4.87 13.58
N VAL A 75 -3.16 5.70 12.55
CA VAL A 75 -4.21 5.52 11.54
C VAL A 75 -3.70 5.02 10.19
N VAL A 76 -2.38 4.86 10.02
CA VAL A 76 -1.76 4.29 8.80
C VAL A 76 -1.30 2.87 9.08
N SER A 77 -1.68 1.93 8.23
CA SER A 77 -1.15 0.57 8.22
C SER A 77 -0.34 0.32 6.96
N TYR A 78 0.91 -0.12 7.10
CA TYR A 78 1.86 -0.20 5.99
C TYR A 78 2.50 -1.58 5.85
N SER A 79 2.50 -2.10 4.63
CA SER A 79 3.24 -3.31 4.23
C SER A 79 4.35 -2.92 3.24
N PRO A 80 5.62 -3.13 3.57
CA PRO A 80 6.74 -2.86 2.67
C PRO A 80 6.87 -3.92 1.56
N ASP A 81 7.66 -3.60 0.52
CA ASP A 81 7.94 -4.43 -0.67
C ASP A 81 8.66 -5.76 -0.37
N ARG A 82 9.16 -5.91 0.83
CA ARG A 82 9.85 -7.13 1.30
C ARG A 82 9.35 -7.54 2.66
N VAL A 83 9.30 -8.84 2.89
CA VAL A 83 8.96 -9.38 4.22
C VAL A 83 9.92 -8.83 5.26
N ALA A 84 9.38 -8.04 6.19
CA ALA A 84 10.14 -7.32 7.21
C ALA A 84 10.45 -8.17 8.44
N PHE A 85 9.90 -9.38 8.52
CA PHE A 85 10.01 -10.22 9.70
C PHE A 85 11.26 -11.10 9.70
N LYS A 86 11.83 -11.31 10.89
CA LYS A 86 12.95 -12.22 11.06
C LYS A 86 12.52 -13.67 10.80
N ARG A 87 13.37 -14.43 10.13
CA ARG A 87 13.08 -15.81 9.69
C ARG A 87 12.92 -16.81 10.84
N ASP A 88 13.48 -16.52 12.01
CA ASP A 88 13.41 -17.34 13.24
C ASP A 88 12.17 -17.07 14.11
N ARG A 89 11.29 -16.15 13.69
CA ARG A 89 10.03 -15.87 14.37
C ARG A 89 8.94 -16.81 13.90
N LYS A 90 8.07 -17.21 14.83
CA LYS A 90 6.82 -17.89 14.52
C LYS A 90 5.75 -16.88 14.12
N VAL A 91 4.77 -17.33 13.38
CA VAL A 91 3.58 -16.51 13.06
C VAL A 91 2.90 -16.01 14.33
N ASN A 92 2.79 -16.85 15.37
CA ASN A 92 2.22 -16.44 16.66
C ASN A 92 3.00 -15.29 17.33
N ASP A 93 4.33 -15.31 17.27
CA ASP A 93 5.15 -14.23 17.82
C ASP A 93 4.83 -12.88 17.14
N LEU A 94 4.47 -12.92 15.85
CA LEU A 94 4.07 -11.72 15.10
C LEU A 94 2.67 -11.25 15.49
N LEU A 95 1.72 -12.17 15.71
CA LEU A 95 0.40 -11.83 16.23
C LEU A 95 0.51 -11.15 17.59
N ASP A 96 1.29 -11.71 18.50
CA ASP A 96 1.53 -11.16 19.84
C ASP A 96 2.20 -9.77 19.76
N MET A 97 3.15 -9.61 18.84
CA MET A 97 3.82 -8.33 18.59
C MET A 97 2.83 -7.27 18.07
N TYR A 98 1.98 -7.62 17.10
CA TYR A 98 1.01 -6.67 16.56
C TYR A 98 -0.04 -6.27 17.59
N GLU A 99 -0.54 -7.22 18.38
CA GLU A 99 -1.48 -6.98 19.46
C GLU A 99 -0.90 -6.07 20.57
N LEU A 100 0.41 -6.19 20.84
CA LEU A 100 1.10 -5.32 21.78
C LEU A 100 1.36 -3.90 21.22
N MET A 101 1.64 -3.79 19.91
CA MET A 101 2.06 -2.54 19.28
C MET A 101 0.88 -1.68 18.79
N TYR A 102 -0.24 -2.31 18.44
CA TYR A 102 -1.38 -1.65 17.81
C TYR A 102 -2.67 -1.94 18.56
N GLU A 103 -3.25 -0.94 19.19
CA GLU A 103 -4.54 -1.06 19.93
C GLU A 103 -5.71 -1.41 19.01
N ASP A 104 -5.59 -1.07 17.72
CA ASP A 104 -6.57 -1.30 16.66
C ASP A 104 -6.40 -2.65 15.94
N PHE A 105 -5.48 -3.52 16.39
CA PHE A 105 -5.23 -4.83 15.77
C PHE A 105 -6.34 -5.82 16.12
N ASP A 106 -6.97 -6.38 15.10
CA ASP A 106 -7.97 -7.42 15.24
C ASP A 106 -7.34 -8.81 15.10
N ARG A 107 -6.85 -9.34 16.24
CA ARG A 107 -6.24 -10.67 16.33
C ARG A 107 -7.16 -11.77 15.82
N LYS A 108 -8.46 -11.69 16.11
CA LYS A 108 -9.43 -12.70 15.71
C LYS A 108 -9.53 -12.76 14.17
N LEU A 109 -9.65 -11.60 13.53
CA LEU A 109 -9.64 -11.49 12.06
C LEU A 109 -8.35 -12.06 11.46
N ALA A 110 -7.20 -11.77 12.07
CA ALA A 110 -5.91 -12.31 11.62
C ALA A 110 -5.90 -13.83 11.71
N GLU A 111 -6.29 -14.42 12.83
CA GLU A 111 -6.31 -15.89 13.02
C GLU A 111 -7.32 -16.59 12.09
N GLU A 112 -8.48 -16.00 11.84
CA GLU A 112 -9.46 -16.52 10.88
C GLU A 112 -8.90 -16.56 9.45
N ASN A 113 -8.18 -15.52 9.04
CA ASN A 113 -7.58 -15.46 7.71
C ASN A 113 -6.35 -16.38 7.59
N LEU A 114 -5.54 -16.56 8.64
CA LEU A 114 -4.47 -17.58 8.66
C LEU A 114 -5.02 -18.97 8.36
N LYS A 115 -6.14 -19.36 8.99
CA LYS A 115 -6.81 -20.65 8.74
C LYS A 115 -7.24 -20.80 7.28
N LYS A 116 -7.82 -19.74 6.67
CA LYS A 116 -8.21 -19.75 5.25
C LYS A 116 -7.00 -19.92 4.31
N LEU A 117 -5.82 -19.47 4.75
CA LEU A 117 -4.58 -19.59 4.01
C LEU A 117 -3.84 -20.92 4.25
N ASN A 118 -4.35 -21.79 5.15
CA ASN A 118 -3.66 -22.99 5.63
C ASN A 118 -2.24 -22.68 6.18
N ILE A 119 -2.12 -21.63 6.98
CA ILE A 119 -0.90 -21.24 7.67
C ILE A 119 -1.13 -21.40 9.17
N GLU A 120 -0.25 -22.21 9.81
CA GLU A 120 -0.35 -22.46 11.25
C GLU A 120 0.38 -21.39 12.05
N LYS A 121 -0.12 -21.10 13.25
CA LYS A 121 0.50 -20.11 14.15
C LYS A 121 1.91 -20.51 14.59
N GLU A 122 2.16 -21.80 14.64
CA GLU A 122 3.44 -22.40 15.02
C GLU A 122 4.47 -22.41 13.89
N ASP A 123 4.08 -22.07 12.67
CA ASP A 123 4.97 -22.00 11.53
C ASP A 123 6.03 -20.90 11.71
N TYR A 124 7.27 -21.22 11.35
CA TYR A 124 8.36 -20.25 11.32
C TYR A 124 8.33 -19.49 9.98
N ILE A 125 8.46 -18.18 10.01
CA ILE A 125 8.52 -17.35 8.80
C ILE A 125 9.57 -17.86 7.80
N GLY A 126 10.73 -18.25 8.29
CA GLY A 126 11.81 -18.77 7.44
C GLY A 126 11.55 -20.14 6.81
N LYS A 127 10.52 -20.87 7.23
CA LYS A 127 10.08 -22.15 6.67
C LYS A 127 8.92 -22.02 5.70
N LEU A 128 8.22 -20.89 5.72
CA LEU A 128 7.17 -20.59 4.75
C LEU A 128 7.76 -20.36 3.36
N SER A 129 6.99 -20.66 2.32
CA SER A 129 7.30 -20.19 0.97
C SER A 129 7.33 -18.65 0.96
N LYS A 130 8.02 -18.06 -0.02
CA LYS A 130 8.04 -16.60 -0.18
C LYS A 130 6.62 -16.03 -0.21
N GLY A 131 5.73 -16.59 -1.05
CA GLY A 131 4.36 -16.14 -1.16
C GLY A 131 3.55 -16.28 0.15
N ASN A 132 3.78 -17.34 0.95
CA ASN A 132 3.09 -17.48 2.24
C ASN A 132 3.62 -16.48 3.29
N ALA A 133 4.92 -16.19 3.30
CA ALA A 133 5.47 -15.17 4.18
C ALA A 133 4.93 -13.75 3.83
N GLU A 134 4.78 -13.44 2.54
CA GLU A 134 4.14 -12.21 2.05
C GLU A 134 2.67 -12.15 2.44
N LYS A 135 1.92 -13.24 2.29
CA LYS A 135 0.51 -13.34 2.74
C LYS A 135 0.39 -13.04 4.25
N VAL A 136 1.29 -13.59 5.09
CA VAL A 136 1.30 -13.29 6.53
C VAL A 136 1.53 -11.80 6.78
N GLN A 137 2.50 -11.18 6.08
CA GLN A 137 2.77 -9.75 6.24
C GLN A 137 1.56 -8.90 5.87
N ILE A 138 0.95 -9.15 4.71
CA ILE A 138 -0.22 -8.41 4.24
C ILE A 138 -1.40 -8.63 5.18
N LEU A 139 -1.64 -9.88 5.61
CA LEU A 139 -2.70 -10.23 6.54
C LEU A 139 -2.57 -9.45 7.86
N LEU A 140 -1.38 -9.40 8.45
CA LEU A 140 -1.14 -8.63 9.69
C LEU A 140 -1.39 -7.14 9.47
N THR A 141 -0.93 -6.58 8.35
CA THR A 141 -1.19 -5.19 7.96
C THR A 141 -2.68 -4.92 7.82
N MET A 142 -3.41 -5.80 7.14
CA MET A 142 -4.84 -5.65 6.85
C MET A 142 -5.74 -5.98 8.06
N SER A 143 -5.20 -6.60 9.10
CA SER A 143 -5.94 -6.90 10.34
C SER A 143 -5.92 -5.77 11.37
N ARG A 144 -5.39 -4.60 11.04
CA ARG A 144 -5.57 -3.36 11.79
C ARG A 144 -6.85 -2.65 11.34
N LYS A 145 -7.44 -1.81 12.19
CA LYS A 145 -8.56 -0.91 11.84
C LYS A 145 -8.02 0.48 11.47
N ALA A 146 -7.19 0.52 10.43
CA ALA A 146 -6.54 1.74 9.97
C ALA A 146 -7.46 2.56 9.04
N GLY A 147 -7.27 3.88 8.99
CA GLY A 147 -7.95 4.75 8.02
C GLY A 147 -7.31 4.68 6.64
N LEU A 148 -5.99 4.49 6.60
CA LEU A 148 -5.21 4.37 5.35
C LEU A 148 -4.32 3.14 5.40
N TYR A 149 -4.55 2.21 4.47
CA TYR A 149 -3.67 1.08 4.22
C TYR A 149 -2.76 1.40 3.05
N ILE A 150 -1.48 1.04 3.17
CA ILE A 150 -0.48 1.24 2.11
C ILE A 150 0.25 -0.09 1.88
N LEU A 151 0.19 -0.59 0.66
CA LEU A 151 0.90 -1.80 0.25
C LEU A 151 1.91 -1.45 -0.85
N ASP A 152 3.19 -1.61 -0.54
CA ASP A 152 4.26 -1.32 -1.50
C ASP A 152 4.67 -2.61 -2.24
N GLU A 153 4.39 -2.68 -3.54
CA GLU A 153 4.66 -3.82 -4.44
C GLU A 153 4.19 -5.19 -3.89
N PRO A 154 2.93 -5.36 -3.44
CA PRO A 154 2.45 -6.54 -2.71
C PRO A 154 2.45 -7.84 -3.55
N PHE A 155 2.66 -7.76 -4.86
CA PHE A 155 2.64 -8.90 -5.78
C PHE A 155 4.02 -9.26 -6.32
N ASN A 156 5.07 -8.56 -5.86
CA ASN A 156 6.41 -8.74 -6.42
C ASN A 156 7.02 -10.11 -6.10
N GLY A 157 7.12 -10.94 -7.14
CA GLY A 157 7.66 -12.31 -7.02
C GLY A 157 6.70 -13.30 -6.37
N VAL A 158 5.40 -12.99 -6.35
CA VAL A 158 4.31 -13.85 -5.91
C VAL A 158 3.72 -14.58 -7.11
N ASP A 159 3.45 -15.87 -6.97
CA ASP A 159 2.78 -16.66 -8.01
C ASP A 159 1.30 -16.23 -8.18
N PRO A 160 0.68 -16.51 -9.35
CA PRO A 160 -0.69 -16.05 -9.64
C PRO A 160 -1.75 -16.54 -8.63
N VAL A 161 -1.62 -17.75 -8.09
CA VAL A 161 -2.57 -18.29 -7.09
C VAL A 161 -2.45 -17.54 -5.76
N ALA A 162 -1.22 -17.25 -5.35
CA ALA A 162 -0.97 -16.46 -4.15
C ALA A 162 -1.46 -15.02 -4.30
N ARG A 163 -1.36 -14.40 -5.50
CA ARG A 163 -1.90 -13.06 -5.79
C ARG A 163 -3.41 -12.98 -5.59
N GLU A 164 -4.15 -13.94 -6.13
CA GLU A 164 -5.61 -14.00 -5.94
C GLU A 164 -5.99 -14.08 -4.46
N SER A 165 -5.22 -14.85 -3.68
CA SER A 165 -5.43 -14.95 -2.23
C SER A 165 -5.16 -13.61 -1.52
N ILE A 166 -4.11 -12.88 -1.93
CA ILE A 166 -3.78 -11.56 -1.40
C ILE A 166 -4.90 -10.56 -1.71
N ILE A 167 -5.40 -10.53 -2.95
CA ILE A 167 -6.52 -9.65 -3.35
C ILE A 167 -7.76 -9.95 -2.51
N LYS A 168 -8.08 -11.23 -2.28
CA LYS A 168 -9.22 -11.60 -1.42
C LYS A 168 -9.05 -11.13 0.03
N ILE A 169 -7.83 -11.20 0.58
CA ILE A 169 -7.54 -10.66 1.92
C ILE A 169 -7.74 -9.14 1.93
N MET A 170 -7.19 -8.43 0.94
CA MET A 170 -7.30 -6.98 0.83
C MET A 170 -8.77 -6.55 0.81
N LEU A 171 -9.56 -7.08 -0.14
CA LEU A 171 -10.98 -6.72 -0.27
C LEU A 171 -11.84 -7.16 0.92
N GLY A 172 -11.48 -8.25 1.58
CA GLY A 172 -12.23 -8.77 2.74
C GLY A 172 -11.91 -8.09 4.07
N CYS A 173 -10.83 -7.30 4.15
CA CYS A 173 -10.37 -6.69 5.40
C CYS A 173 -10.45 -5.17 5.42
N VAL A 174 -10.56 -4.48 4.27
CA VAL A 174 -10.65 -3.01 4.22
C VAL A 174 -12.06 -2.57 4.59
N PRO A 175 -12.25 -1.75 5.65
CA PRO A 175 -13.54 -1.14 5.94
C PRO A 175 -13.98 -0.17 4.83
N GLU A 176 -15.29 0.01 4.65
CA GLU A 176 -15.86 0.87 3.58
C GLU A 176 -15.42 2.34 3.67
N ASP A 177 -15.14 2.83 4.87
CA ASP A 177 -14.71 4.21 5.14
C ASP A 177 -13.17 4.38 5.14
N SER A 178 -12.42 3.30 4.96
CA SER A 178 -10.98 3.29 4.89
C SER A 178 -10.49 3.30 3.44
N SER A 179 -9.27 3.77 3.20
CA SER A 179 -8.66 3.79 1.87
C SER A 179 -7.48 2.84 1.77
N LEU A 180 -7.25 2.33 0.56
CA LEU A 180 -6.14 1.45 0.25
C LEU A 180 -5.30 2.04 -0.88
N LEU A 181 -4.03 2.32 -0.62
CA LEU A 181 -3.04 2.73 -1.63
C LEU A 181 -2.14 1.55 -1.97
N ILE A 182 -2.15 1.13 -3.22
CA ILE A 182 -1.33 0.02 -3.71
C ILE A 182 -0.30 0.57 -4.68
N SER A 183 0.98 0.48 -4.36
CA SER A 183 2.03 0.74 -5.34
C SER A 183 2.36 -0.54 -6.10
N THR A 184 2.40 -0.47 -7.41
CA THR A 184 2.86 -1.59 -8.24
C THR A 184 3.26 -1.13 -9.64
N HIS A 185 4.04 -1.95 -10.33
CA HIS A 185 4.30 -1.84 -11.76
C HIS A 185 3.52 -2.90 -12.57
N GLN A 186 2.75 -3.77 -11.90
CA GLN A 186 1.94 -4.85 -12.48
C GLN A 186 0.45 -4.47 -12.45
N ILE A 187 0.04 -3.61 -13.37
CA ILE A 187 -1.31 -3.02 -13.39
C ILE A 187 -2.41 -4.07 -13.55
N GLY A 188 -2.20 -5.06 -14.45
CA GLY A 188 -3.21 -6.08 -14.76
C GLY A 188 -3.65 -6.92 -13.56
N ASP A 189 -2.81 -6.98 -12.50
CA ASP A 189 -3.14 -7.74 -11.29
C ASP A 189 -4.17 -7.03 -10.40
N VAL A 190 -4.26 -5.69 -10.48
CA VAL A 190 -5.08 -4.86 -9.58
C VAL A 190 -6.16 -4.03 -10.28
N GLU A 191 -6.08 -3.85 -11.59
CA GLU A 191 -6.97 -2.94 -12.33
C GLU A 191 -8.46 -3.15 -12.02
N GLN A 192 -8.88 -4.39 -11.76
CA GLN A 192 -10.28 -4.74 -11.53
C GLN A 192 -10.81 -4.30 -10.16
N ILE A 193 -9.92 -3.97 -9.22
CA ILE A 193 -10.29 -3.59 -7.85
C ILE A 193 -10.06 -2.12 -7.56
N LEU A 194 -9.54 -1.35 -8.53
CA LEU A 194 -9.20 0.06 -8.32
C LEU A 194 -10.37 0.98 -8.65
N ASP A 195 -10.55 1.98 -7.80
CA ASP A 195 -11.40 3.15 -8.08
C ASP A 195 -10.62 4.21 -8.85
N GLU A 196 -9.37 4.45 -8.47
CA GLU A 196 -8.55 5.53 -9.00
C GLU A 196 -7.12 5.08 -9.33
N ALA A 197 -6.50 5.75 -10.27
CA ALA A 197 -5.12 5.52 -10.69
C ALA A 197 -4.30 6.81 -10.65
N VAL A 198 -3.12 6.72 -10.04
CA VAL A 198 -2.10 7.77 -9.99
C VAL A 198 -0.87 7.29 -10.74
N PHE A 199 -0.47 8.03 -11.77
CA PHE A 199 0.76 7.73 -12.52
C PHE A 199 1.87 8.68 -12.11
N ILE A 200 3.02 8.12 -11.71
CA ILE A 200 4.20 8.88 -11.31
C ILE A 200 5.41 8.52 -12.20
N LYS A 201 6.07 9.53 -12.75
CA LYS A 201 7.26 9.41 -13.60
C LYS A 201 8.28 10.47 -13.19
N GLU A 202 9.53 10.04 -12.98
CA GLU A 202 10.65 10.94 -12.65
C GLU A 202 10.34 11.91 -11.49
N GLY A 203 9.65 11.40 -10.48
CA GLY A 203 9.28 12.16 -9.29
C GLY A 203 8.09 13.10 -9.44
N LYS A 204 7.36 13.07 -10.57
CA LYS A 204 6.20 13.92 -10.82
C LYS A 204 4.95 13.09 -11.03
N ILE A 205 3.80 13.56 -10.54
CA ILE A 205 2.50 12.99 -10.89
C ILE A 205 2.17 13.42 -12.33
N LEU A 206 1.98 12.45 -13.21
CA LEU A 206 1.53 12.69 -14.57
C LEU A 206 0.02 12.96 -14.59
N PHE A 207 -0.75 12.11 -13.90
CA PHE A 207 -2.16 12.31 -13.69
C PHE A 207 -2.66 11.51 -12.47
N HIS A 208 -3.82 11.91 -11.98
CA HIS A 208 -4.64 11.22 -10.99
C HIS A 208 -6.08 11.24 -11.49
N ARG A 209 -6.67 10.07 -11.75
CA ARG A 209 -8.00 9.92 -12.35
C ARG A 209 -8.72 8.68 -11.86
N SER A 210 -10.03 8.69 -11.98
CA SER A 210 -10.85 7.50 -11.81
C SER A 210 -10.56 6.48 -12.94
N VAL A 211 -10.56 5.19 -12.60
CA VAL A 211 -10.32 4.12 -13.59
C VAL A 211 -11.45 4.08 -14.63
N ASP A 212 -12.69 4.37 -14.21
CA ASP A 212 -13.84 4.41 -15.12
C ASP A 212 -13.74 5.58 -16.10
N GLU A 213 -13.35 6.79 -15.64
CA GLU A 213 -13.10 7.93 -16.54
C GLU A 213 -12.02 7.61 -17.60
N ILE A 214 -10.94 6.95 -17.19
CA ILE A 214 -9.88 6.53 -18.13
C ILE A 214 -10.45 5.59 -19.20
N ARG A 215 -11.28 4.62 -18.80
CA ARG A 215 -11.91 3.66 -19.73
C ARG A 215 -12.90 4.33 -20.66
N GLU A 216 -13.74 5.23 -20.14
CA GLU A 216 -14.75 5.95 -20.92
C GLU A 216 -14.10 6.88 -21.96
N GLU A 217 -13.07 7.64 -21.58
CA GLU A 217 -12.41 8.61 -22.47
C GLU A 217 -11.51 7.95 -23.52
N THR A 218 -10.78 6.90 -23.13
CA THR A 218 -9.75 6.28 -24.00
C THR A 218 -10.25 5.06 -24.74
N GLY A 219 -11.30 4.40 -24.25
CA GLY A 219 -11.76 3.09 -24.73
C GLY A 219 -10.77 1.97 -24.45
N ARG A 220 -9.77 2.19 -23.57
CA ARG A 220 -8.66 1.29 -23.27
C ARG A 220 -8.65 0.83 -21.83
N SER A 221 -7.96 -0.27 -21.57
CA SER A 221 -7.62 -0.69 -20.20
C SER A 221 -6.60 0.26 -19.56
N LEU A 222 -6.53 0.25 -18.24
CA LEU A 222 -5.53 1.01 -17.49
C LEU A 222 -4.10 0.58 -17.86
N ALA A 223 -3.90 -0.73 -18.10
CA ALA A 223 -2.62 -1.26 -18.53
C ALA A 223 -2.19 -0.73 -19.92
N GLU A 224 -3.11 -0.62 -20.88
CA GLU A 224 -2.84 -0.06 -22.20
C GLU A 224 -2.52 1.44 -22.11
N THR A 225 -3.28 2.20 -21.31
CA THR A 225 -3.03 3.62 -21.03
C THR A 225 -1.65 3.83 -20.42
N TYR A 226 -1.27 3.00 -19.44
CA TYR A 226 0.07 3.04 -18.84
C TYR A 226 1.17 2.81 -19.89
N MET A 227 1.02 1.81 -20.75
CA MET A 227 2.02 1.51 -21.78
C MET A 227 2.21 2.66 -22.79
N GLU A 228 1.17 3.45 -23.03
CA GLU A 228 1.25 4.63 -23.89
C GLU A 228 1.97 5.80 -23.21
N GLU A 229 1.65 6.10 -21.96
CA GLU A 229 2.22 7.20 -21.18
C GLU A 229 3.71 6.99 -20.82
N PHE A 230 4.17 5.74 -20.80
CA PHE A 230 5.54 5.40 -20.41
C PHE A 230 6.41 4.93 -21.57
N ARG A 231 5.92 5.01 -22.82
CA ARG A 231 6.75 4.87 -24.02
C ARG A 231 7.59 6.13 -24.24
#